data_99ec6cac0fc85817fd191a3ea7c43b1b
#
_entry.id   99ec6cac0fc85817fd191a3ea7c43b1b
#
_cell.length_a   1.000
_cell.length_b   1.000
_cell.length_c   1.000
_cell.angle_alpha   90.00
_cell.angle_beta   90.00
_cell.angle_gamma   90.00
#
_symmetry.space_group_name_H-M   'P 1'
#
loop_
_entity.id
_entity.type
_entity.pdbx_description
1 polymer ?
#
loop_
_entity_poly.entity_id
_entity_poly.type
_entity_poly.pdbx_seq_one_letter_code
_entity_poly.pdbx_strand_id
1 'polypeptide(L)'
;MALALMLAGMRGINSYARQATWSGPRGRNLHEAHVTILGGGGITESLVRMLTPFNCHITVVRNRVAEMEGVDEVLESDRLIDALTGADVVVLALALTPETEGIISRSELEAMQDHAWLINVARGKHIVTDDLVWALENNIIGGAGLDVTEPEPLPDGHPLWSLNNCIITPHVGNTPAMAVPLLSERITENVRHWADGEDLIGPVFVDLGY
;
A
#
# COMPACT_ATOMS: atom_id res chain seq x y z
N MET A 1 4.69 3.87 -7.16
CA MET A 1 3.33 3.29 -7.41
C MET A 1 2.34 3.72 -6.33
N ALA A 2 2.59 3.51 -5.04
CA ALA A 2 1.63 3.85 -3.97
C ALA A 2 1.04 5.26 -4.10
N LEU A 3 1.87 6.30 -4.14
CA LEU A 3 1.40 7.70 -4.30
C LEU A 3 0.55 7.91 -5.58
N ALA A 4 0.90 7.24 -6.68
CA ALA A 4 0.13 7.35 -7.92
C ALA A 4 -1.28 6.76 -7.77
N LEU A 5 -1.41 5.58 -7.13
CA LEU A 5 -2.69 4.94 -6.86
C LEU A 5 -3.52 5.75 -5.85
N MET A 6 -2.90 6.29 -4.79
CA MET A 6 -3.54 7.20 -3.83
C MET A 6 -4.16 8.40 -4.55
N LEU A 7 -3.37 9.13 -5.33
CA LEU A 7 -3.83 10.31 -6.06
C LEU A 7 -4.89 9.96 -7.10
N ALA A 8 -4.70 8.88 -7.85
CA ALA A 8 -5.66 8.45 -8.86
C ALA A 8 -7.02 8.09 -8.25
N GLY A 9 -7.00 7.34 -7.14
CA GLY A 9 -8.20 6.92 -6.43
C GLY A 9 -8.92 8.09 -5.76
N MET A 10 -8.24 8.79 -4.86
CA MET A 10 -8.82 9.90 -4.12
C MET A 10 -9.39 11.00 -5.02
N ARG A 11 -8.78 11.26 -6.18
CA ARG A 11 -9.23 12.27 -7.15
C ARG A 11 -10.21 11.72 -8.19
N GLY A 12 -10.55 10.42 -8.13
CA GLY A 12 -11.47 9.79 -9.07
C GLY A 12 -10.95 9.75 -10.51
N ILE A 13 -9.63 9.79 -10.74
CA ILE A 13 -9.01 9.81 -12.07
C ILE A 13 -9.43 8.61 -12.89
N ASN A 14 -9.51 7.43 -12.27
CA ASN A 14 -9.97 6.19 -12.91
C ASN A 14 -11.38 6.30 -13.52
N SER A 15 -12.30 7.00 -12.82
CA SER A 15 -13.65 7.24 -13.31
C SER A 15 -13.65 8.30 -14.42
N TYR A 16 -12.96 9.42 -14.22
CA TYR A 16 -12.92 10.51 -15.20
C TYR A 16 -12.24 10.10 -16.52
N ALA A 17 -11.18 9.32 -16.46
CA ALA A 17 -10.45 8.86 -17.64
C ALA A 17 -11.28 7.98 -18.60
N ARG A 18 -12.38 7.40 -18.08
CA ARG A 18 -13.31 6.54 -18.87
C ARG A 18 -14.53 7.30 -19.38
N GLN A 19 -14.70 8.57 -19.03
CA GLN A 19 -15.88 9.35 -19.39
C GLN A 19 -15.74 9.96 -20.79
N ALA A 20 -16.84 9.95 -21.53
CA ALA A 20 -16.94 10.64 -22.81
C ALA A 20 -17.70 11.98 -22.73
N THR A 21 -18.18 12.34 -21.54
CA THR A 21 -18.97 13.57 -21.29
C THR A 21 -18.49 14.28 -20.03
N TRP A 22 -18.67 15.58 -19.97
CA TRP A 22 -18.37 16.37 -18.78
C TRP A 22 -19.29 15.96 -17.63
N SER A 23 -18.69 15.67 -16.45
CA SER A 23 -19.43 15.30 -15.23
C SER A 23 -19.09 16.25 -14.07
N GLY A 24 -19.89 16.19 -13.00
CA GLY A 24 -19.67 16.98 -11.80
C GLY A 24 -18.39 16.59 -11.03
N PRO A 25 -17.94 17.46 -10.09
CA PRO A 25 -16.74 17.23 -9.31
C PRO A 25 -16.89 16.01 -8.37
N ARG A 26 -15.83 15.20 -8.24
CA ARG A 26 -15.74 14.06 -7.35
C ARG A 26 -14.35 14.03 -6.71
N GLY A 27 -14.24 13.22 -5.66
CA GLY A 27 -12.98 12.92 -5.00
C GLY A 27 -12.60 13.89 -3.89
N ARG A 28 -11.58 13.52 -3.16
CA ARG A 28 -11.02 14.23 -2.01
C ARG A 28 -9.58 14.64 -2.31
N ASN A 29 -9.07 15.60 -1.55
CA ASN A 29 -7.69 16.03 -1.66
C ASN A 29 -6.80 15.16 -0.76
N LEU A 30 -5.56 14.92 -1.18
CA LEU A 30 -4.55 14.30 -0.34
C LEU A 30 -3.95 15.29 0.68
N HIS A 31 -4.06 16.57 0.43
CA HIS A 31 -3.61 17.61 1.37
C HIS A 31 -4.38 17.50 2.70
N GLU A 32 -3.63 17.42 3.81
CA GLU A 32 -4.15 17.27 5.18
C GLU A 32 -4.94 15.97 5.41
N ALA A 33 -4.78 14.96 4.53
CA ALA A 33 -5.42 13.67 4.68
C ALA A 33 -4.75 12.84 5.78
N HIS A 34 -5.53 11.98 6.45
CA HIS A 34 -5.00 10.96 7.36
C HIS A 34 -4.58 9.73 6.56
N VAL A 35 -3.29 9.42 6.59
CA VAL A 35 -2.69 8.29 5.85
C VAL A 35 -2.14 7.28 6.83
N THR A 36 -2.72 6.08 6.83
CA THR A 36 -2.21 4.94 7.61
C THR A 36 -1.37 4.04 6.71
N ILE A 37 -0.15 3.71 7.13
CA ILE A 37 0.76 2.84 6.37
C ILE A 37 1.07 1.61 7.23
N LEU A 38 0.77 0.42 6.71
CA LEU A 38 1.11 -0.83 7.34
C LEU A 38 2.48 -1.29 6.84
N GLY A 39 3.42 -1.41 7.77
CA GLY A 39 4.84 -1.70 7.52
C GLY A 39 5.74 -0.47 7.67
N GLY A 40 6.97 -0.69 8.15
CA GLY A 40 7.93 0.39 8.45
C GLY A 40 9.27 0.21 7.71
N GLY A 41 9.24 -0.33 6.49
CA GLY A 41 10.42 -0.55 5.66
C GLY A 41 10.71 0.60 4.68
N GLY A 42 11.66 0.38 3.76
CA GLY A 42 12.13 1.40 2.83
C GLY A 42 11.05 1.98 1.90
N ILE A 43 9.98 1.22 1.58
CA ILE A 43 8.84 1.75 0.83
C ILE A 43 8.13 2.82 1.67
N THR A 44 7.87 2.52 2.93
CA THR A 44 7.24 3.46 3.88
C THR A 44 8.06 4.72 4.06
N GLU A 45 9.35 4.60 4.32
CA GLU A 45 10.27 5.75 4.46
C GLU A 45 10.25 6.64 3.21
N SER A 46 10.28 6.03 2.03
CA SER A 46 10.23 6.76 0.77
C SER A 46 8.87 7.44 0.55
N LEU A 47 7.77 6.77 0.90
CA LEU A 47 6.42 7.31 0.78
C LEU A 47 6.21 8.48 1.76
N VAL A 48 6.64 8.36 3.00
CA VAL A 48 6.60 9.44 4.02
C VAL A 48 7.27 10.72 3.50
N ARG A 49 8.50 10.60 2.96
CA ARG A 49 9.19 11.75 2.35
C ARG A 49 8.41 12.39 1.19
N MET A 50 7.72 11.58 0.38
CA MET A 50 6.90 12.09 -0.73
C MET A 50 5.58 12.71 -0.25
N LEU A 51 5.07 12.31 0.92
CA LEU A 51 3.85 12.84 1.51
C LEU A 51 4.06 14.17 2.27
N THR A 52 5.28 14.49 2.67
CA THR A 52 5.61 15.72 3.42
C THR A 52 5.00 16.99 2.80
N PRO A 53 5.08 17.23 1.46
CA PRO A 53 4.49 18.43 0.86
C PRO A 53 2.96 18.49 0.89
N PHE A 54 2.30 17.40 1.21
CA PHE A 54 0.84 17.33 1.32
C PHE A 54 0.32 17.62 2.73
N ASN A 55 1.19 17.82 3.73
CA ASN A 55 0.81 18.01 5.13
C ASN A 55 -0.13 16.91 5.66
N CYS A 56 0.06 15.67 5.21
CA CYS A 56 -0.72 14.54 5.70
C CYS A 56 -0.43 14.29 7.19
N HIS A 57 -1.43 13.84 7.92
CA HIS A 57 -1.21 13.18 9.20
C HIS A 57 -0.89 11.70 8.93
N ILE A 58 0.32 11.26 9.30
CA ILE A 58 0.82 9.94 8.95
C ILE A 58 0.92 9.04 10.18
N THR A 59 0.16 7.94 10.16
CA THR A 59 0.24 6.84 11.13
C THR A 59 0.93 5.64 10.48
N VAL A 60 1.92 5.05 11.16
CA VAL A 60 2.58 3.82 10.72
C VAL A 60 2.28 2.70 11.70
N VAL A 61 1.83 1.54 11.19
CA VAL A 61 1.64 0.32 11.97
C VAL A 61 2.78 -0.66 11.69
N ARG A 62 3.50 -1.08 12.73
CA ARG A 62 4.63 -2.01 12.62
C ARG A 62 4.87 -2.79 13.91
N ASN A 63 5.48 -3.99 13.81
CA ASN A 63 5.75 -4.85 14.98
C ASN A 63 6.73 -4.24 15.99
N ARG A 64 7.68 -3.43 15.54
CA ARG A 64 8.66 -2.77 16.41
C ARG A 64 8.39 -1.27 16.42
N VAL A 65 7.77 -0.78 17.47
CA VAL A 65 7.55 0.66 17.65
C VAL A 65 8.91 1.34 17.82
N ALA A 66 9.17 2.28 16.93
CA ALA A 66 10.32 3.18 16.98
C ALA A 66 9.93 4.46 16.26
N GLU A 67 10.42 5.60 16.74
CA GLU A 67 10.22 6.88 16.07
C GLU A 67 10.70 6.82 14.62
N MET A 68 9.92 7.44 13.74
CA MET A 68 10.22 7.55 12.31
C MET A 68 10.10 9.02 11.88
N GLU A 69 11.13 9.52 11.22
CA GLU A 69 11.13 10.90 10.74
C GLU A 69 9.97 11.17 9.78
N GLY A 70 9.21 12.23 10.04
CA GLY A 70 8.05 12.62 9.22
C GLY A 70 6.78 11.80 9.46
N VAL A 71 6.74 10.97 10.51
CA VAL A 71 5.58 10.19 10.95
C VAL A 71 5.04 10.82 12.23
N ASP A 72 3.73 11.04 12.30
CA ASP A 72 3.07 11.64 13.46
C ASP A 72 2.81 10.62 14.55
N GLU A 73 2.47 9.38 14.18
CA GLU A 73 2.17 8.30 15.12
C GLU A 73 2.71 6.95 14.64
N VAL A 74 3.33 6.17 15.53
CA VAL A 74 3.74 4.78 15.27
C VAL A 74 3.01 3.87 16.24
N LEU A 75 2.25 2.91 15.72
CA LEU A 75 1.44 1.97 16.50
C LEU A 75 1.95 0.53 16.32
N GLU A 76 1.72 -0.29 17.34
CA GLU A 76 1.92 -1.74 17.25
C GLU A 76 0.81 -2.42 16.42
N SER A 77 1.08 -3.62 15.93
CA SER A 77 0.16 -4.36 15.05
C SER A 77 -1.15 -4.74 15.74
N ASP A 78 -1.20 -4.84 17.06
CA ASP A 78 -2.41 -5.08 17.84
C ASP A 78 -3.36 -3.88 17.88
N ARG A 79 -2.85 -2.69 17.52
CA ARG A 79 -3.61 -1.44 17.39
C ARG A 79 -4.11 -1.19 15.96
N LEU A 80 -4.14 -2.22 15.09
CA LEU A 80 -4.50 -2.06 13.68
C LEU A 80 -5.87 -1.39 13.49
N ILE A 81 -6.90 -1.83 14.18
CA ILE A 81 -8.25 -1.26 14.04
C ILE A 81 -8.27 0.23 14.42
N ASP A 82 -7.54 0.62 15.46
CA ASP A 82 -7.43 2.04 15.85
C ASP A 82 -6.79 2.87 14.73
N ALA A 83 -5.73 2.32 14.11
CA ALA A 83 -5.04 2.98 13.01
C ALA A 83 -5.87 3.10 11.72
N LEU A 84 -6.78 2.16 11.49
CA LEU A 84 -7.69 2.19 10.32
C LEU A 84 -8.84 3.19 10.51
N THR A 85 -9.26 3.37 11.77
CA THR A 85 -10.38 4.26 12.10
C THR A 85 -9.98 5.71 11.85
N GLY A 86 -10.71 6.39 10.97
CA GLY A 86 -10.45 7.79 10.61
C GLY A 86 -9.44 8.00 9.49
N ALA A 87 -8.79 6.94 8.98
CA ALA A 87 -7.90 7.05 7.83
C ALA A 87 -8.66 7.39 6.54
N ASP A 88 -8.15 8.38 5.78
CA ASP A 88 -8.61 8.66 4.42
C ASP A 88 -7.96 7.72 3.40
N VAL A 89 -6.75 7.24 3.70
CA VAL A 89 -6.01 6.28 2.89
C VAL A 89 -5.27 5.29 3.77
N VAL A 90 -5.39 4.01 3.44
CA VAL A 90 -4.61 2.93 4.04
C VAL A 90 -3.67 2.34 2.99
N VAL A 91 -2.38 2.24 3.29
CA VAL A 91 -1.36 1.71 2.37
C VAL A 91 -0.72 0.47 2.96
N LEU A 92 -0.73 -0.64 2.21
CA LEU A 92 -0.03 -1.86 2.56
C LEU A 92 1.37 -1.85 1.95
N ALA A 93 2.40 -1.78 2.80
CA ALA A 93 3.82 -1.74 2.45
C ALA A 93 4.65 -2.64 3.40
N LEU A 94 4.11 -3.82 3.71
CA LEU A 94 4.66 -4.77 4.67
C LEU A 94 5.08 -6.09 3.99
N ALA A 95 5.92 -6.88 4.67
CA ALA A 95 6.29 -8.22 4.22
C ALA A 95 5.14 -9.20 4.40
N LEU A 96 5.04 -10.18 3.51
CA LEU A 96 4.10 -11.29 3.65
C LEU A 96 4.70 -12.35 4.57
N THR A 97 4.07 -12.54 5.70
CA THR A 97 4.37 -13.58 6.69
C THR A 97 3.06 -14.30 7.08
N PRO A 98 3.10 -15.42 7.80
CA PRO A 98 1.89 -16.06 8.30
C PRO A 98 0.98 -15.11 9.09
N GLU A 99 1.55 -14.16 9.83
CA GLU A 99 0.82 -13.20 10.67
C GLU A 99 0.20 -12.05 9.85
N THR A 100 0.71 -11.79 8.66
CA THR A 100 0.25 -10.70 7.79
C THR A 100 -0.60 -11.19 6.61
N GLU A 101 -0.71 -12.50 6.41
CA GLU A 101 -1.64 -13.08 5.43
C GLU A 101 -3.09 -12.83 5.89
N GLY A 102 -3.89 -12.22 5.02
CA GLY A 102 -5.28 -11.86 5.33
C GLY A 102 -5.44 -10.79 6.40
N ILE A 103 -4.39 -10.00 6.67
CA ILE A 103 -4.41 -8.92 7.68
C ILE A 103 -5.51 -7.87 7.41
N ILE A 104 -5.98 -7.77 6.18
CA ILE A 104 -7.15 -6.98 5.79
C ILE A 104 -8.25 -7.95 5.38
N SER A 105 -9.20 -8.12 6.25
CA SER A 105 -10.41 -8.92 6.07
C SER A 105 -11.64 -8.03 6.23
N ARG A 106 -12.81 -8.62 6.35
CA ARG A 106 -14.07 -7.91 6.51
C ARG A 106 -14.06 -6.93 7.68
N SER A 107 -13.54 -7.33 8.83
CA SER A 107 -13.51 -6.49 10.04
C SER A 107 -12.67 -5.23 9.86
N GLU A 108 -11.52 -5.35 9.19
CA GLU A 108 -10.63 -4.23 8.92
C GLU A 108 -11.25 -3.28 7.88
N LEU A 109 -11.90 -3.82 6.85
CA LEU A 109 -12.61 -3.03 5.84
C LEU A 109 -13.81 -2.28 6.45
N GLU A 110 -14.56 -2.90 7.36
CA GLU A 110 -15.66 -2.27 8.09
C GLU A 110 -15.19 -1.18 9.07
N ALA A 111 -13.96 -1.26 9.57
CA ALA A 111 -13.37 -0.24 10.45
C ALA A 111 -12.90 1.01 9.70
N MET A 112 -12.68 0.91 8.38
CA MET A 112 -12.27 2.04 7.54
C MET A 112 -13.44 3.01 7.30
N GLN A 113 -13.12 4.23 6.89
CA GLN A 113 -14.12 5.20 6.48
C GLN A 113 -14.75 4.84 5.12
N ASP A 114 -16.02 5.16 4.93
CA ASP A 114 -16.77 4.90 3.69
C ASP A 114 -16.18 5.58 2.43
N HIS A 115 -15.38 6.61 2.62
CA HIS A 115 -14.66 7.32 1.57
C HIS A 115 -13.18 6.90 1.45
N ALA A 116 -12.68 6.06 2.37
CA ALA A 116 -11.27 5.68 2.43
C ALA A 116 -10.83 4.84 1.22
N TRP A 117 -9.57 4.99 0.83
CA TRP A 117 -8.94 4.18 -0.20
C TRP A 117 -7.93 3.21 0.40
N LEU A 118 -8.06 1.92 0.03
CA LEU A 118 -7.09 0.89 0.37
C LEU A 118 -6.09 0.72 -0.78
N ILE A 119 -4.81 0.92 -0.52
CA ILE A 119 -3.74 0.83 -1.51
C ILE A 119 -2.84 -0.36 -1.18
N ASN A 120 -2.71 -1.31 -2.09
CA ASN A 120 -1.83 -2.45 -1.90
C ASN A 120 -0.69 -2.45 -2.93
N VAL A 121 0.52 -2.19 -2.44
CA VAL A 121 1.79 -2.27 -3.20
C VAL A 121 2.74 -3.31 -2.60
N ALA A 122 2.23 -4.18 -1.73
CA ALA A 122 2.99 -5.22 -1.03
C ALA A 122 2.80 -6.59 -1.67
N ARG A 123 1.78 -7.37 -1.22
CA ARG A 123 1.40 -8.67 -1.79
C ARG A 123 -0.12 -8.82 -1.76
N GLY A 124 -0.68 -9.52 -2.76
CA GLY A 124 -2.13 -9.75 -2.88
C GLY A 124 -2.72 -10.44 -1.65
N LYS A 125 -2.03 -11.43 -1.13
CA LYS A 125 -2.44 -12.23 0.05
C LYS A 125 -2.63 -11.45 1.36
N HIS A 126 -2.22 -10.21 1.44
CA HIS A 126 -2.54 -9.38 2.62
C HIS A 126 -4.02 -9.06 2.74
N ILE A 127 -4.77 -9.17 1.65
CA ILE A 127 -6.20 -8.87 1.60
C ILE A 127 -6.97 -10.15 1.32
N VAL A 128 -8.02 -10.41 2.08
CA VAL A 128 -9.00 -11.45 1.75
C VAL A 128 -9.80 -10.95 0.55
N THR A 129 -9.54 -11.52 -0.63
CA THR A 129 -10.05 -11.00 -1.91
C THR A 129 -11.57 -10.92 -1.97
N ASP A 130 -12.28 -11.96 -1.47
CA ASP A 130 -13.75 -11.98 -1.46
C ASP A 130 -14.33 -10.88 -0.56
N ASP A 131 -13.69 -10.60 0.57
CA ASP A 131 -14.10 -9.50 1.46
C ASP A 131 -13.88 -8.14 0.82
N LEU A 132 -12.77 -7.97 0.07
CA LEU A 132 -12.53 -6.74 -0.69
C LEU A 132 -13.59 -6.54 -1.79
N VAL A 133 -13.90 -7.59 -2.56
CA VAL A 133 -14.98 -7.53 -3.58
C VAL A 133 -16.27 -7.08 -2.93
N TRP A 134 -16.67 -7.75 -1.84
CA TRP A 134 -17.87 -7.39 -1.09
C TRP A 134 -17.84 -5.93 -0.61
N ALA A 135 -16.73 -5.47 -0.05
CA ALA A 135 -16.62 -4.10 0.47
C ALA A 135 -16.75 -3.05 -0.63
N LEU A 136 -16.16 -3.30 -1.80
CA LEU A 136 -16.23 -2.39 -2.94
C LEU A 136 -17.61 -2.39 -3.60
N GLU A 137 -18.27 -3.54 -3.75
CA GLU A 137 -19.63 -3.66 -4.29
C GLU A 137 -20.66 -2.97 -3.41
N ASN A 138 -20.48 -3.02 -2.09
CA ASN A 138 -21.40 -2.43 -1.11
C ASN A 138 -20.98 -1.01 -0.68
N ASN A 139 -19.91 -0.43 -1.28
CA ASN A 139 -19.39 0.89 -0.93
C ASN A 139 -19.08 1.03 0.57
N ILE A 140 -18.56 -0.03 1.19
CA ILE A 140 -18.09 -0.01 2.59
C ILE A 140 -16.87 0.92 2.69
N ILE A 141 -16.00 0.88 1.67
CA ILE A 141 -14.88 1.81 1.49
C ILE A 141 -15.02 2.54 0.16
N GLY A 142 -14.35 3.67 0.00
CA GLY A 142 -14.39 4.50 -1.20
C GLY A 142 -13.78 3.85 -2.43
N GLY A 143 -12.76 3.01 -2.23
CA GLY A 143 -12.14 2.27 -3.33
C GLY A 143 -10.85 1.55 -2.96
N ALA A 144 -10.28 0.87 -3.95
CA ALA A 144 -8.99 0.19 -3.82
C ALA A 144 -8.07 0.48 -5.00
N GLY A 145 -6.76 0.61 -4.71
CA GLY A 145 -5.69 0.68 -5.70
C GLY A 145 -4.72 -0.48 -5.50
N LEU A 146 -4.71 -1.42 -6.42
CA LEU A 146 -4.02 -2.69 -6.30
C LEU A 146 -2.92 -2.80 -7.36
N ASP A 147 -1.66 -2.82 -6.94
CA ASP A 147 -0.54 -3.20 -7.82
C ASP A 147 -0.29 -4.71 -7.78
N VAL A 148 -0.85 -5.38 -6.78
CA VAL A 148 -0.77 -6.82 -6.53
C VAL A 148 -2.14 -7.37 -6.17
N THR A 149 -2.42 -8.62 -6.56
CA THR A 149 -3.71 -9.30 -6.34
C THR A 149 -3.53 -10.73 -5.85
N GLU A 150 -4.59 -11.34 -5.35
CA GLU A 150 -4.66 -12.77 -5.07
C GLU A 150 -5.95 -13.34 -5.69
N PRO A 151 -5.87 -14.27 -6.65
CA PRO A 151 -4.64 -14.80 -7.26
C PRO A 151 -3.90 -13.76 -8.15
N GLU A 152 -2.63 -14.04 -8.45
CA GLU A 152 -1.83 -13.25 -9.37
C GLU A 152 -1.21 -14.16 -10.45
N PRO A 153 -1.45 -13.93 -11.77
CA PRO A 153 -2.30 -12.86 -12.33
C PRO A 153 -3.77 -12.98 -11.95
N LEU A 154 -4.46 -11.82 -11.83
CA LEU A 154 -5.91 -11.83 -11.59
C LEU A 154 -6.63 -12.38 -12.83
N PRO A 155 -7.48 -13.43 -12.69
CA PRO A 155 -8.14 -14.07 -13.83
C PRO A 155 -9.04 -13.11 -14.63
N ASP A 156 -9.17 -13.37 -15.92
CA ASP A 156 -10.14 -12.69 -16.77
C ASP A 156 -11.56 -12.88 -16.21
N GLY A 157 -12.34 -11.80 -16.20
CA GLY A 157 -13.72 -11.83 -15.70
C GLY A 157 -13.85 -11.79 -14.18
N HIS A 158 -12.75 -11.67 -13.43
CA HIS A 158 -12.82 -11.47 -11.99
C HIS A 158 -13.59 -10.19 -11.64
N PRO A 159 -14.47 -10.19 -10.60
CA PRO A 159 -15.31 -9.04 -10.24
C PRO A 159 -14.55 -7.71 -10.12
N LEU A 160 -13.36 -7.71 -9.54
CA LEU A 160 -12.52 -6.50 -9.36
C LEU A 160 -12.27 -5.72 -10.66
N TRP A 161 -12.24 -6.40 -11.84
CA TRP A 161 -12.06 -5.72 -13.14
C TRP A 161 -13.23 -4.82 -13.53
N SER A 162 -14.42 -5.15 -13.08
CA SER A 162 -15.66 -4.42 -13.41
C SER A 162 -16.00 -3.29 -12.46
N LEU A 163 -15.36 -3.23 -11.29
CA LEU A 163 -15.64 -2.24 -10.26
C LEU A 163 -15.05 -0.87 -10.62
N ASN A 164 -15.89 0.15 -10.61
CA ASN A 164 -15.48 1.52 -10.94
C ASN A 164 -14.61 2.17 -9.86
N ASN A 165 -14.66 1.66 -8.64
CA ASN A 165 -13.88 2.09 -7.48
C ASN A 165 -12.66 1.19 -7.22
N CYS A 166 -12.25 0.40 -8.21
CA CYS A 166 -11.03 -0.40 -8.19
C CYS A 166 -10.07 0.03 -9.30
N ILE A 167 -8.80 0.24 -8.94
CA ILE A 167 -7.71 0.51 -9.89
C ILE A 167 -6.73 -0.66 -9.76
N ILE A 168 -6.43 -1.34 -10.87
CA ILE A 168 -5.50 -2.47 -10.89
C ILE A 168 -4.35 -2.15 -11.83
N THR A 169 -3.12 -2.35 -11.35
CA THR A 169 -1.90 -2.32 -12.16
C THR A 169 -1.20 -3.68 -12.05
N PRO A 170 -0.55 -4.18 -13.13
CA PRO A 170 -0.10 -5.57 -13.20
C PRO A 170 1.28 -5.76 -12.56
N HIS A 171 1.41 -5.50 -11.26
CA HIS A 171 2.63 -5.63 -10.45
C HIS A 171 3.82 -4.89 -11.08
N VAL A 172 3.63 -3.61 -11.36
CA VAL A 172 4.60 -2.75 -12.05
C VAL A 172 5.16 -1.63 -11.17
N GLY A 173 5.00 -1.76 -9.86
CA GLY A 173 5.61 -0.85 -8.87
C GLY A 173 7.12 -0.74 -9.04
N ASN A 174 7.75 -1.82 -9.52
CA ASN A 174 9.14 -1.84 -9.92
C ASN A 174 9.31 -2.70 -11.19
N THR A 175 9.64 -2.07 -12.31
CA THR A 175 9.87 -2.79 -13.57
C THR A 175 11.31 -3.29 -13.68
N PRO A 176 11.60 -4.32 -14.51
CA PRO A 176 12.97 -4.79 -14.73
C PRO A 176 13.94 -3.68 -15.12
N ALA A 177 13.51 -2.73 -15.95
CA ALA A 177 14.33 -1.58 -16.36
C ALA A 177 14.71 -0.66 -15.18
N MET A 178 13.86 -0.56 -14.17
CA MET A 178 14.11 0.21 -12.95
C MET A 178 14.90 -0.61 -11.92
N ALA A 179 14.59 -1.90 -11.78
CA ALA A 179 15.15 -2.78 -10.76
C ALA A 179 16.59 -3.22 -11.04
N VAL A 180 16.89 -3.59 -12.30
CA VAL A 180 18.19 -4.19 -12.67
C VAL A 180 19.39 -3.31 -12.34
N PRO A 181 19.39 -2.00 -12.63
CA PRO A 181 20.51 -1.14 -12.25
C PRO A 181 20.75 -1.10 -10.74
N LEU A 182 19.70 -0.88 -9.95
CA LEU A 182 19.78 -0.80 -8.48
C LEU A 182 20.19 -2.13 -7.85
N LEU A 183 19.67 -3.24 -8.37
CA LEU A 183 20.02 -4.58 -7.89
C LEU A 183 21.48 -4.90 -8.22
N SER A 184 21.96 -4.55 -9.41
CA SER A 184 23.34 -4.76 -9.82
C SER A 184 24.31 -3.97 -8.94
N GLU A 185 23.98 -2.73 -8.60
CA GLU A 185 24.76 -1.89 -7.68
C GLU A 185 24.80 -2.55 -6.29
N ARG A 186 23.65 -2.90 -5.72
CA ARG A 186 23.55 -3.55 -4.42
C ARG A 186 24.31 -4.87 -4.35
N ILE A 187 24.22 -5.72 -5.39
CA ILE A 187 24.96 -6.98 -5.46
C ILE A 187 26.47 -6.70 -5.49
N THR A 188 26.91 -5.72 -6.29
CA THR A 188 28.32 -5.37 -6.41
C THR A 188 28.89 -4.87 -5.08
N GLU A 189 28.16 -4.01 -4.37
CA GLU A 189 28.53 -3.52 -3.03
C GLU A 189 28.62 -4.68 -2.03
N ASN A 190 27.60 -5.51 -1.97
CA ASN A 190 27.57 -6.62 -1.02
C ASN A 190 28.68 -7.68 -1.30
N VAL A 191 29.07 -7.87 -2.55
CA VAL A 191 30.23 -8.74 -2.88
C VAL A 191 31.53 -8.12 -2.36
N ARG A 192 31.70 -6.79 -2.44
CA ARG A 192 32.87 -6.10 -1.85
C ARG A 192 32.85 -6.19 -0.33
N HIS A 193 31.75 -5.86 0.33
CA HIS A 193 31.59 -5.97 1.78
C HIS A 193 31.90 -7.38 2.27
N TRP A 194 31.38 -8.41 1.58
CA TRP A 194 31.68 -9.80 1.93
C TRP A 194 33.17 -10.15 1.78
N ALA A 195 33.83 -9.67 0.71
CA ALA A 195 35.25 -9.93 0.49
C ALA A 195 36.15 -9.22 1.52
N ASP A 196 35.72 -8.05 1.99
CA ASP A 196 36.44 -7.23 2.97
C ASP A 196 36.09 -7.58 4.43
N GLY A 197 35.15 -8.51 4.64
CA GLY A 197 34.66 -8.92 5.98
C GLY A 197 33.80 -7.89 6.66
N GLU A 198 33.15 -7.03 5.90
CA GLU A 198 32.21 -6.00 6.36
C GLU A 198 30.77 -6.53 6.38
N ASP A 199 29.90 -5.85 7.13
CA ASP A 199 28.48 -6.17 7.19
C ASP A 199 27.79 -5.96 5.85
N LEU A 200 26.88 -6.88 5.49
CA LEU A 200 26.08 -6.76 4.26
C LEU A 200 25.02 -5.67 4.40
N ILE A 201 24.76 -4.98 3.30
CA ILE A 201 23.74 -3.95 3.22
C ILE A 201 22.38 -4.63 2.99
N GLY A 202 21.45 -4.42 3.92
CA GLY A 202 20.08 -4.97 3.87
C GLY A 202 20.05 -6.49 4.02
N PRO A 203 20.59 -7.04 5.13
CA PRO A 203 20.50 -8.48 5.40
C PRO A 203 19.05 -8.91 5.55
N VAL A 204 18.77 -10.15 5.12
CA VAL A 204 17.48 -10.79 5.36
C VAL A 204 17.56 -11.60 6.64
N PHE A 205 16.65 -11.38 7.54
CA PHE A 205 16.52 -12.15 8.79
C PHE A 205 15.56 -13.32 8.57
N VAL A 206 16.12 -14.51 8.31
CA VAL A 206 15.36 -15.71 7.92
C VAL A 206 14.27 -16.05 8.96
N ASP A 207 14.58 -15.89 10.24
CA ASP A 207 13.64 -16.17 11.34
C ASP A 207 12.46 -15.20 11.39
N LEU A 208 12.60 -14.03 10.79
CA LEU A 208 11.55 -12.99 10.69
C LEU A 208 10.80 -13.04 9.34
N GLY A 209 11.32 -13.80 8.37
CA GLY A 209 10.74 -13.92 7.03
C GLY A 209 10.98 -12.70 6.12
N TYR A 210 11.81 -11.74 6.54
CA TYR A 210 12.15 -10.55 5.75
C TYR A 210 13.50 -9.94 6.14
#